data_b63ec3d0d67bcd1943b4f0397c309619
#
_entry.id   b63ec3d0d67bcd1943b4f0397c309619
#
_cell.length_a   1.000
_cell.length_b   1.000
_cell.length_c   1.000
_cell.angle_alpha   90.00
_cell.angle_beta   90.00
_cell.angle_gamma   90.00
#
_symmetry.space_group_name_H-M   'P 1'
#
loop_
_entity.id
_entity.type
_entity.pdbx_description
1 polymer ?
#
loop_
_entity_poly.entity_id
_entity_poly.type
_entity_poly.pdbx_seq_one_letter_code
_entity_poly.pdbx_strand_id
1 'polypeptide(L)'
;MYDTYIFDLDGTLLSTLNDLAASCNYALANNGMPQRTLDEVRQFVGNGVKKLMERAIPNGLNNPLFDKTYQDFRQHYMKHNLDTTCPYDGVMEMLKELHKHGKKVAVVSNKFYAATQELCQHFFGKELVPVAIGEREDIRKKPAPDTVIEALRQLNTTAEGAVYIGDSDVDIDTARNSGMPCISVLWGFRDKDFLLQHGATTLVEKPEKILKVKK
;
A
#
# COMPACT_ATOMS: atom_id res chain seq x y z
N MET A 1 -6.67 12.75 18.75
CA MET A 1 -5.97 11.64 18.06
C MET A 1 -6.88 10.42 18.09
N TYR A 2 -6.82 9.58 17.06
CA TYR A 2 -7.48 8.27 17.05
C TYR A 2 -6.77 7.28 17.99
N ASP A 3 -7.38 6.13 18.24
CA ASP A 3 -6.80 5.09 19.07
C ASP A 3 -6.10 4.01 18.25
N THR A 4 -6.56 3.83 16.99
CA THR A 4 -6.05 2.85 16.05
C THR A 4 -5.81 3.49 14.68
N TYR A 5 -4.66 3.19 14.09
CA TYR A 5 -4.22 3.68 12.79
C TYR A 5 -3.96 2.51 11.84
N ILE A 6 -4.73 2.44 10.77
CA ILE A 6 -4.57 1.42 9.73
C ILE A 6 -3.97 2.09 8.50
N PHE A 7 -2.78 1.69 8.11
CA PHE A 7 -2.04 2.29 6.99
C PHE A 7 -2.04 1.37 5.77
N ASP A 8 -2.13 1.95 4.58
CA ASP A 8 -1.57 1.31 3.40
C ASP A 8 -0.03 1.32 3.46
N LEU A 9 0.62 0.55 2.60
CA LEU A 9 2.08 0.41 2.55
C LEU A 9 2.69 1.21 1.40
N ASP A 10 2.39 0.77 0.17
CA ASP A 10 3.01 1.31 -1.06
C ASP A 10 2.47 2.71 -1.38
N GLY A 11 3.31 3.74 -1.37
CA GLY A 11 2.89 5.13 -1.57
C GLY A 11 2.41 5.84 -0.29
N THR A 12 2.26 5.12 0.81
CA THR A 12 1.81 5.69 2.09
C THR A 12 2.92 5.67 3.15
N LEU A 13 3.41 4.50 3.54
CA LEU A 13 4.54 4.37 4.47
C LEU A 13 5.87 4.23 3.74
N LEU A 14 5.90 3.51 2.61
CA LEU A 14 7.10 3.23 1.84
C LEU A 14 7.02 3.79 0.41
N SER A 15 8.13 4.37 -0.03
CA SER A 15 8.39 4.71 -1.43
C SER A 15 8.91 3.47 -2.15
N THR A 16 8.00 2.73 -2.79
CA THR A 16 8.29 1.42 -3.43
C THR A 16 8.28 1.46 -4.94
N LEU A 17 7.97 2.61 -5.54
CA LEU A 17 7.68 2.73 -6.97
C LEU A 17 8.85 2.32 -7.86
N ASN A 18 10.08 2.68 -7.49
CA ASN A 18 11.27 2.38 -8.29
C ASN A 18 11.52 0.87 -8.39
N ASP A 19 11.43 0.13 -7.28
CA ASP A 19 11.65 -1.31 -7.27
C ASP A 19 10.51 -2.06 -7.99
N LEU A 20 9.27 -1.56 -7.87
CA LEU A 20 8.13 -2.07 -8.66
C LEU A 20 8.35 -1.85 -10.16
N ALA A 21 8.79 -0.65 -10.57
CA ALA A 21 9.04 -0.32 -11.96
C ALA A 21 10.22 -1.12 -12.54
N ALA A 22 11.31 -1.24 -11.78
CA ALA A 22 12.46 -2.04 -12.18
C ALA A 22 12.08 -3.50 -12.42
N SER A 23 11.31 -4.10 -11.49
CA SER A 23 10.87 -5.49 -11.61
C SER A 23 9.85 -5.69 -12.74
N CYS A 24 8.95 -4.73 -12.95
CA CYS A 24 8.02 -4.72 -14.08
C CYS A 24 8.78 -4.71 -15.40
N ASN A 25 9.73 -3.81 -15.56
CA ASN A 25 10.52 -3.65 -16.78
C ASN A 25 11.48 -4.83 -17.02
N TYR A 26 12.05 -5.40 -15.97
CA TYR A 26 12.79 -6.66 -16.06
C TYR A 26 11.94 -7.77 -16.67
N ALA A 27 10.74 -7.98 -16.13
CA ALA A 27 9.84 -9.05 -16.60
C ALA A 27 9.36 -8.81 -18.04
N LEU A 28 9.06 -7.56 -18.40
CA LEU A 28 8.67 -7.20 -19.77
C LEU A 28 9.81 -7.45 -20.76
N ALA A 29 11.03 -7.00 -20.44
CA ALA A 29 12.21 -7.16 -21.29
C ALA A 29 12.56 -8.64 -21.50
N ASN A 30 12.51 -9.47 -20.46
CA ASN A 30 12.75 -10.92 -20.54
C ASN A 30 11.79 -11.66 -21.47
N ASN A 31 10.62 -11.07 -21.72
CA ASN A 31 9.60 -11.66 -22.59
C ASN A 31 9.40 -10.88 -23.90
N GLY A 32 10.39 -10.03 -24.27
CA GLY A 32 10.40 -9.29 -25.55
C GLY A 32 9.31 -8.22 -25.66
N MET A 33 8.84 -7.69 -24.54
CA MET A 33 7.79 -6.67 -24.49
C MET A 33 8.38 -5.28 -24.25
N PRO A 34 7.70 -4.21 -24.69
CA PRO A 34 8.13 -2.84 -24.44
C PRO A 34 8.11 -2.51 -22.95
N GLN A 35 9.14 -1.83 -22.48
CA GLN A 35 9.20 -1.34 -21.10
C GLN A 35 8.23 -0.17 -20.88
N ARG A 36 7.90 0.09 -19.62
CA ARG A 36 7.04 1.17 -19.16
C ARG A 36 7.84 2.26 -18.49
N THR A 37 7.40 3.49 -18.65
CA THR A 37 7.93 4.63 -17.89
C THR A 37 7.56 4.53 -16.42
N LEU A 38 8.27 5.24 -15.57
CA LEU A 38 7.96 5.30 -14.13
C LEU A 38 6.54 5.86 -13.88
N ASP A 39 6.12 6.87 -14.66
CA ASP A 39 4.79 7.47 -14.55
C ASP A 39 3.68 6.50 -14.97
N GLU A 40 3.88 5.69 -16.02
CA GLU A 40 2.93 4.64 -16.36
C GLU A 40 2.81 3.62 -15.23
N VAL A 41 3.93 3.15 -14.69
CA VAL A 41 3.90 2.19 -13.56
C VAL A 41 3.22 2.80 -12.34
N ARG A 42 3.48 4.08 -12.02
CA ARG A 42 2.80 4.80 -10.94
C ARG A 42 1.28 4.78 -11.10
N GLN A 43 0.77 4.93 -12.31
CA GLN A 43 -0.67 4.87 -12.59
C GLN A 43 -1.24 3.45 -12.49
N PHE A 44 -0.42 2.42 -12.74
CA PHE A 44 -0.85 1.03 -12.72
C PHE A 44 -0.95 0.43 -11.32
N VAL A 45 -0.22 0.98 -10.34
CA VAL A 45 -0.17 0.53 -8.93
C VAL A 45 -1.49 0.86 -8.20
N GLY A 46 -1.79 0.12 -7.13
CA GLY A 46 -2.91 0.34 -6.19
C GLY A 46 -3.87 -0.85 -6.07
N ASN A 47 -4.10 -1.59 -7.16
CA ASN A 47 -5.06 -2.71 -7.19
C ASN A 47 -4.39 -4.11 -7.09
N GLY A 48 -3.16 -4.17 -6.57
CA GLY A 48 -2.34 -5.37 -6.47
C GLY A 48 -1.50 -5.64 -7.70
N VAL A 49 -0.47 -6.47 -7.52
CA VAL A 49 0.58 -6.69 -8.54
C VAL A 49 0.07 -7.40 -9.80
N LYS A 50 -0.94 -8.26 -9.68
CA LYS A 50 -1.54 -8.89 -10.86
C LYS A 50 -2.18 -7.85 -11.78
N LYS A 51 -2.86 -6.83 -11.18
CA LYS A 51 -3.48 -5.75 -11.94
C LYS A 51 -2.44 -4.78 -12.52
N LEU A 52 -1.34 -4.55 -11.80
CA LEU A 52 -0.20 -3.81 -12.34
C LEU A 52 0.31 -4.48 -13.62
N MET A 53 0.58 -5.79 -13.57
CA MET A 53 1.10 -6.53 -14.73
C MET A 53 0.06 -6.63 -15.86
N GLU A 54 -1.23 -6.77 -15.55
CA GLU A 54 -2.30 -6.71 -16.56
C GLU A 54 -2.29 -5.38 -17.34
N ARG A 55 -2.04 -4.26 -16.67
CA ARG A 55 -1.95 -2.94 -17.29
C ARG A 55 -0.64 -2.71 -18.04
N ALA A 56 0.45 -3.31 -17.57
CA ALA A 56 1.78 -3.16 -18.14
C ALA A 56 2.01 -4.02 -19.39
N ILE A 57 1.49 -5.23 -19.39
CA ILE A 57 1.65 -6.21 -20.49
C ILE A 57 0.75 -5.83 -21.67
N PRO A 58 1.28 -5.76 -22.90
CA PRO A 58 0.45 -5.56 -24.10
C PRO A 58 -0.65 -6.60 -24.19
N ASN A 59 -1.89 -6.18 -24.46
CA ASN A 59 -3.10 -7.01 -24.48
C ASN A 59 -3.51 -7.63 -23.11
N GLY A 60 -2.83 -7.25 -22.02
CA GLY A 60 -3.17 -7.65 -20.66
C GLY A 60 -3.30 -9.16 -20.48
N LEU A 61 -4.39 -9.60 -19.87
CA LEU A 61 -4.70 -11.03 -19.62
C LEU A 61 -4.81 -11.88 -20.89
N ASN A 62 -5.03 -11.28 -22.05
CA ASN A 62 -5.13 -12.00 -23.33
C ASN A 62 -3.77 -12.25 -23.97
N ASN A 63 -2.68 -11.76 -23.38
CA ASN A 63 -1.33 -12.04 -23.86
C ASN A 63 -0.95 -13.49 -23.50
N PRO A 64 -0.54 -14.34 -24.47
CA PRO A 64 -0.18 -15.72 -24.19
C PRO A 64 1.01 -15.90 -23.24
N LEU A 65 1.83 -14.84 -23.06
CA LEU A 65 2.96 -14.82 -22.13
C LEU A 65 2.62 -14.16 -20.79
N PHE A 66 1.33 -13.83 -20.53
CA PHE A 66 0.95 -13.12 -19.30
C PHE A 66 1.43 -13.84 -18.03
N ASP A 67 1.10 -15.11 -17.88
CA ASP A 67 1.43 -15.87 -16.67
C ASP A 67 2.93 -16.00 -16.47
N LYS A 68 3.69 -16.22 -17.55
CA LYS A 68 5.15 -16.28 -17.49
C LYS A 68 5.74 -14.94 -17.06
N THR A 69 5.32 -13.84 -17.68
CA THR A 69 5.80 -12.49 -17.38
C THR A 69 5.45 -12.08 -15.95
N TYR A 70 4.26 -12.45 -15.48
CA TYR A 70 3.84 -12.22 -14.10
C TYR A 70 4.69 -13.01 -13.10
N GLN A 71 5.05 -14.25 -13.39
CA GLN A 71 5.96 -15.03 -12.55
C GLN A 71 7.38 -14.46 -12.55
N ASP A 72 7.90 -14.03 -13.70
CA ASP A 72 9.21 -13.36 -13.81
C ASP A 72 9.23 -12.08 -12.94
N PHE A 73 8.15 -11.28 -12.98
CA PHE A 73 7.97 -10.12 -12.11
C PHE A 73 8.05 -10.53 -10.63
N ARG A 74 7.25 -11.51 -10.21
CA ARG A 74 7.20 -11.94 -8.80
C ARG A 74 8.55 -12.41 -8.29
N GLN A 75 9.25 -13.23 -9.08
CA GLN A 75 10.56 -13.76 -8.69
C GLN A 75 11.62 -12.66 -8.60
N HIS A 76 11.60 -11.70 -9.53
CA HIS A 76 12.52 -10.56 -9.51
C HIS A 76 12.21 -9.65 -8.33
N TYR A 77 10.95 -9.26 -8.16
CA TYR A 77 10.54 -8.35 -7.11
C TYR A 77 10.85 -8.89 -5.69
N MET A 78 10.67 -10.18 -5.44
CA MET A 78 11.03 -10.77 -4.14
C MET A 78 12.52 -10.70 -3.81
N LYS A 79 13.38 -10.54 -4.79
CA LYS A 79 14.84 -10.39 -4.59
C LYS A 79 15.30 -8.94 -4.55
N HIS A 80 14.50 -8.04 -5.12
CA HIS A 80 14.87 -6.64 -5.41
C HIS A 80 13.88 -5.61 -4.81
N ASN A 81 13.02 -6.03 -3.88
CA ASN A 81 12.04 -5.17 -3.23
C ASN A 81 12.62 -4.24 -2.14
N LEU A 82 13.92 -4.35 -1.89
CA LEU A 82 14.68 -3.56 -0.92
C LEU A 82 15.82 -2.76 -1.57
N ASP A 83 15.94 -2.77 -2.90
CA ASP A 83 17.07 -2.12 -3.59
C ASP A 83 17.03 -0.59 -3.43
N THR A 84 15.84 0.01 -3.57
CA THR A 84 15.64 1.46 -3.43
C THR A 84 14.44 1.81 -2.54
N THR A 85 13.65 0.84 -2.13
CA THR A 85 12.51 1.04 -1.24
C THR A 85 12.98 1.62 0.09
N CYS A 86 12.31 2.68 0.54
CA CYS A 86 12.60 3.32 1.82
C CYS A 86 11.32 3.95 2.42
N PRO A 87 11.26 4.18 3.74
CA PRO A 87 10.21 4.99 4.34
C PRO A 87 10.21 6.42 3.78
N TYR A 88 9.02 6.99 3.58
CA TYR A 88 8.93 8.43 3.30
C TYR A 88 9.44 9.26 4.48
N ASP A 89 9.96 10.44 4.18
CA ASP A 89 10.47 11.37 5.19
C ASP A 89 9.43 11.67 6.27
N GLY A 90 9.79 11.48 7.54
CA GLY A 90 8.91 11.71 8.70
C GLY A 90 8.01 10.54 9.08
N VAL A 91 7.97 9.45 8.29
CA VAL A 91 7.15 8.27 8.61
C VAL A 91 7.67 7.57 9.87
N MET A 92 8.99 7.38 9.98
CA MET A 92 9.57 6.71 11.16
C MET A 92 9.29 7.48 12.45
N GLU A 93 9.42 8.80 12.42
CA GLU A 93 9.15 9.69 13.55
C GLU A 93 7.67 9.63 13.94
N MET A 94 6.77 9.66 12.95
CA MET A 94 5.32 9.53 13.17
C MET A 94 4.97 8.19 13.83
N LEU A 95 5.50 7.08 13.34
CA LEU A 95 5.23 5.74 13.91
C LEU A 95 5.77 5.62 15.34
N LYS A 96 6.98 6.13 15.62
CA LYS A 96 7.53 6.18 16.97
C LYS A 96 6.67 7.02 17.92
N GLU A 97 6.15 8.14 17.46
CA GLU A 97 5.27 8.99 18.27
C GLU A 97 3.91 8.32 18.53
N LEU A 98 3.33 7.61 17.55
CA LEU A 98 2.14 6.78 17.77
C LEU A 98 2.39 5.68 18.80
N HIS A 99 3.52 4.97 18.70
CA HIS A 99 3.91 3.93 19.64
C HIS A 99 4.08 4.50 21.06
N LYS A 100 4.78 5.60 21.21
CA LYS A 100 4.98 6.31 22.50
C LYS A 100 3.66 6.71 23.16
N HIS A 101 2.63 7.03 22.37
CA HIS A 101 1.29 7.34 22.86
C HIS A 101 0.39 6.09 23.03
N GLY A 102 0.94 4.89 22.93
CA GLY A 102 0.21 3.64 23.09
C GLY A 102 -0.86 3.40 22.02
N LYS A 103 -0.69 3.99 20.82
CA LYS A 103 -1.64 3.83 19.72
C LYS A 103 -1.43 2.50 19.02
N LYS A 104 -2.53 1.88 18.59
CA LYS A 104 -2.50 0.64 17.83
C LYS A 104 -2.24 0.94 16.35
N VAL A 105 -1.34 0.19 15.73
CA VAL A 105 -0.95 0.38 14.34
C VAL A 105 -1.02 -0.94 13.57
N ALA A 106 -1.59 -0.91 12.39
CA ALA A 106 -1.52 -2.01 11.43
C ALA A 106 -1.25 -1.49 10.01
N VAL A 107 -0.71 -2.37 9.19
CA VAL A 107 -0.59 -2.19 7.74
C VAL A 107 -1.55 -3.14 7.04
N VAL A 108 -2.27 -2.63 6.03
CA VAL A 108 -3.16 -3.39 5.16
C VAL A 108 -2.87 -3.01 3.71
N SER A 109 -2.38 -3.95 2.92
CA SER A 109 -1.93 -3.68 1.55
C SER A 109 -2.45 -4.71 0.54
N ASN A 110 -2.64 -4.29 -0.71
CA ASN A 110 -2.89 -5.18 -1.86
C ASN A 110 -1.60 -5.81 -2.42
N LYS A 111 -0.46 -5.51 -1.81
CA LYS A 111 0.79 -6.20 -2.06
C LYS A 111 0.71 -7.64 -1.55
N PHE A 112 1.33 -8.62 -2.22
CA PHE A 112 1.31 -10.00 -1.76
C PHE A 112 1.93 -10.17 -0.36
N TYR A 113 1.37 -11.10 0.39
CA TYR A 113 1.59 -11.24 1.83
C TYR A 113 3.07 -11.32 2.22
N ALA A 114 3.86 -12.17 1.54
CA ALA A 114 5.27 -12.36 1.87
C ALA A 114 6.08 -11.05 1.79
N ALA A 115 5.90 -10.28 0.71
CA ALA A 115 6.60 -8.99 0.57
C ALA A 115 6.10 -7.95 1.58
N THR A 116 4.81 -7.94 1.91
CA THR A 116 4.26 -7.06 2.95
C THR A 116 4.90 -7.35 4.31
N GLN A 117 4.99 -8.63 4.69
CA GLN A 117 5.61 -9.05 5.94
C GLN A 117 7.10 -8.69 5.98
N GLU A 118 7.84 -8.99 4.91
CA GLU A 118 9.27 -8.71 4.80
C GLU A 118 9.57 -7.23 4.95
N LEU A 119 8.89 -6.38 4.17
CA LEU A 119 9.10 -4.93 4.19
C LEU A 119 8.72 -4.32 5.55
N CYS A 120 7.57 -4.69 6.12
CA CYS A 120 7.17 -4.19 7.43
C CYS A 120 8.13 -4.64 8.53
N GLN A 121 8.61 -5.89 8.49
CA GLN A 121 9.60 -6.37 9.45
C GLN A 121 10.94 -5.67 9.30
N HIS A 122 11.40 -5.45 8.06
CA HIS A 122 12.68 -4.82 7.77
C HIS A 122 12.73 -3.35 8.24
N PHE A 123 11.71 -2.55 7.88
CA PHE A 123 11.73 -1.11 8.12
C PHE A 123 11.18 -0.70 9.49
N PHE A 124 10.16 -1.39 9.99
CA PHE A 124 9.40 -0.95 11.16
C PHE A 124 9.52 -1.89 12.37
N GLY A 125 9.76 -3.18 12.11
CA GLY A 125 9.71 -4.20 13.15
C GLY A 125 8.31 -4.36 13.75
N LYS A 126 8.14 -5.40 14.58
CA LYS A 126 6.87 -5.67 15.26
C LYS A 126 6.54 -4.67 16.38
N GLU A 127 7.51 -3.89 16.79
CA GLU A 127 7.32 -2.85 17.81
C GLU A 127 6.48 -1.69 17.29
N LEU A 128 6.80 -1.18 16.08
CA LEU A 128 6.07 -0.07 15.47
C LEU A 128 4.87 -0.51 14.65
N VAL A 129 4.96 -1.68 13.98
CA VAL A 129 3.89 -2.25 13.15
C VAL A 129 3.68 -3.70 13.55
N PRO A 130 2.92 -3.97 14.63
CA PRO A 130 2.67 -5.32 15.13
C PRO A 130 1.84 -6.19 14.18
N VAL A 131 1.01 -5.59 13.34
CA VAL A 131 0.14 -6.29 12.39
C VAL A 131 0.38 -5.77 10.99
N ALA A 132 0.67 -6.67 10.05
CA ALA A 132 0.81 -6.37 8.62
C ALA A 132 0.05 -7.43 7.80
N ILE A 133 -0.89 -7.01 6.99
CA ILE A 133 -1.74 -7.88 6.18
C ILE A 133 -1.58 -7.51 4.71
N GLY A 134 -1.05 -8.46 3.94
CA GLY A 134 -0.97 -8.39 2.48
C GLY A 134 -2.06 -9.22 1.81
N GLU A 135 -2.05 -9.24 0.47
CA GLU A 135 -2.96 -10.06 -0.34
C GLU A 135 -2.74 -11.56 -0.06
N ARG A 136 -3.82 -12.27 0.24
CA ARG A 136 -3.90 -13.74 0.45
C ARG A 136 -5.14 -14.28 -0.24
N GLU A 137 -5.14 -15.58 -0.54
CA GLU A 137 -6.26 -16.23 -1.23
C GLU A 137 -7.52 -16.37 -0.35
N ASP A 138 -7.33 -16.48 0.96
CA ASP A 138 -8.39 -16.70 1.97
C ASP A 138 -9.11 -15.42 2.40
N ILE A 139 -8.69 -14.26 1.90
CA ILE A 139 -9.24 -12.96 2.31
C ILE A 139 -9.39 -12.03 1.10
N ARG A 140 -10.55 -11.38 0.98
CA ARG A 140 -10.78 -10.42 -0.11
C ARG A 140 -9.89 -9.20 0.07
N LYS A 141 -9.21 -8.81 -1.00
CA LYS A 141 -8.34 -7.64 -1.01
C LYS A 141 -9.10 -6.31 -1.03
N LYS A 142 -8.41 -5.22 -0.71
CA LYS A 142 -8.94 -3.86 -0.84
C LYS A 142 -9.50 -3.62 -2.25
N PRO A 143 -10.67 -2.95 -2.40
CA PRO A 143 -11.37 -2.17 -1.38
C PRO A 143 -12.38 -2.96 -0.51
N ALA A 144 -12.40 -4.31 -0.54
CA ALA A 144 -13.20 -5.08 0.42
C ALA A 144 -12.68 -4.81 1.86
N PRO A 145 -13.57 -4.77 2.86
CA PRO A 145 -13.19 -4.45 4.25
C PRO A 145 -12.47 -5.59 4.98
N ASP A 146 -12.39 -6.76 4.40
CA ASP A 146 -11.99 -8.01 5.04
C ASP A 146 -10.59 -7.94 5.65
N THR A 147 -9.62 -7.37 4.94
CA THR A 147 -8.24 -7.20 5.43
C THR A 147 -8.17 -6.21 6.60
N VAL A 148 -9.01 -5.18 6.60
CA VAL A 148 -9.14 -4.22 7.71
C VAL A 148 -9.78 -4.88 8.93
N ILE A 149 -10.87 -5.65 8.73
CA ILE A 149 -11.54 -6.40 9.80
C ILE A 149 -10.55 -7.37 10.47
N GLU A 150 -9.76 -8.09 9.68
CA GLU A 150 -8.73 -8.98 10.21
C GLU A 150 -7.63 -8.22 10.97
N ALA A 151 -7.19 -7.06 10.47
CA ALA A 151 -6.22 -6.21 11.17
C ALA A 151 -6.76 -5.73 12.53
N LEU A 152 -8.00 -5.26 12.57
CA LEU A 152 -8.66 -4.84 13.81
C LEU A 152 -8.80 -6.00 14.80
N ARG A 153 -9.16 -7.20 14.31
CA ARG A 153 -9.24 -8.42 15.13
C ARG A 153 -7.88 -8.75 15.77
N GLN A 154 -6.80 -8.73 14.99
CA GLN A 154 -5.45 -9.01 15.50
C GLN A 154 -4.96 -7.95 16.48
N LEU A 155 -5.34 -6.69 16.30
CA LEU A 155 -5.07 -5.60 17.24
C LEU A 155 -5.97 -5.61 18.48
N ASN A 156 -6.94 -6.52 18.54
CA ASN A 156 -7.97 -6.55 19.60
C ASN A 156 -8.63 -5.16 19.77
N THR A 157 -9.25 -4.66 18.68
CA THR A 157 -9.91 -3.35 18.63
C THR A 157 -11.05 -3.36 17.60
N THR A 158 -11.79 -2.27 17.50
CA THR A 158 -12.90 -2.09 16.56
C THR A 158 -12.66 -0.90 15.64
N ALA A 159 -13.51 -0.70 14.64
CA ALA A 159 -13.48 0.47 13.76
C ALA A 159 -13.79 1.78 14.51
N GLU A 160 -14.49 1.71 15.65
CA GLU A 160 -14.75 2.86 16.49
C GLU A 160 -13.44 3.40 17.09
N GLY A 161 -13.10 4.65 16.79
CA GLY A 161 -11.82 5.24 17.19
C GLY A 161 -10.64 4.88 16.29
N ALA A 162 -10.86 4.14 15.22
CA ALA A 162 -9.87 3.86 14.20
C ALA A 162 -9.94 4.86 13.02
N VAL A 163 -8.82 4.99 12.31
CA VAL A 163 -8.70 5.78 11.08
C VAL A 163 -7.88 5.00 10.07
N TYR A 164 -8.27 5.09 8.81
CA TYR A 164 -7.52 4.53 7.68
C TYR A 164 -6.66 5.61 7.03
N ILE A 165 -5.43 5.28 6.64
CA ILE A 165 -4.48 6.20 6.00
C ILE A 165 -3.98 5.58 4.71
N GLY A 166 -4.11 6.30 3.60
CA GLY A 166 -3.68 5.83 2.29
C GLY A 166 -3.51 6.96 1.27
N ASP A 167 -3.03 6.63 0.09
CA ASP A 167 -2.68 7.58 -0.97
C ASP A 167 -3.52 7.42 -2.25
N SER A 168 -4.54 6.55 -2.25
CA SER A 168 -5.29 6.21 -3.46
C SER A 168 -6.82 6.16 -3.26
N ASP A 169 -7.54 6.09 -4.38
CA ASP A 169 -8.97 5.81 -4.44
C ASP A 169 -9.36 4.49 -3.75
N VAL A 170 -8.51 3.47 -3.92
CA VAL A 170 -8.71 2.16 -3.27
C VAL A 170 -8.73 2.29 -1.74
N ASP A 171 -7.91 3.17 -1.18
CA ASP A 171 -7.84 3.41 0.26
C ASP A 171 -9.07 4.15 0.78
N ILE A 172 -9.52 5.15 0.04
CA ILE A 172 -10.75 5.89 0.35
C ILE A 172 -11.95 4.94 0.38
N ASP A 173 -12.07 4.07 -0.63
CA ASP A 173 -13.13 3.06 -0.68
C ASP A 173 -12.98 1.99 0.40
N THR A 174 -11.75 1.57 0.72
CA THR A 174 -11.49 0.63 1.81
C THR A 174 -11.94 1.20 3.16
N ALA A 175 -11.59 2.44 3.43
CA ALA A 175 -12.02 3.15 4.65
C ALA A 175 -13.55 3.21 4.73
N ARG A 176 -14.20 3.64 3.64
CA ARG A 176 -15.67 3.72 3.54
C ARG A 176 -16.32 2.37 3.79
N ASN A 177 -15.85 1.31 3.12
CA ASN A 177 -16.39 -0.04 3.24
C ASN A 177 -16.14 -0.66 4.63
N SER A 178 -15.14 -0.15 5.36
CA SER A 178 -14.81 -0.56 6.73
C SER A 178 -15.48 0.31 7.80
N GLY A 179 -16.27 1.31 7.41
CA GLY A 179 -16.94 2.22 8.36
C GLY A 179 -15.98 3.14 9.11
N MET A 180 -14.85 3.49 8.51
CA MET A 180 -13.84 4.35 9.11
C MET A 180 -13.62 5.64 8.33
N PRO A 181 -13.22 6.75 8.99
CA PRO A 181 -12.71 7.92 8.29
C PRO A 181 -11.39 7.59 7.57
N CYS A 182 -11.13 8.31 6.46
CA CYS A 182 -9.90 8.22 5.70
C CYS A 182 -9.10 9.52 5.80
N ILE A 183 -7.79 9.38 6.05
CA ILE A 183 -6.81 10.44 5.86
C ILE A 183 -6.04 10.12 4.58
N SER A 184 -6.19 10.94 3.56
CA SER A 184 -5.45 10.79 2.30
C SER A 184 -4.15 11.57 2.35
N VAL A 185 -3.04 10.91 2.01
CA VAL A 185 -1.71 11.50 2.02
C VAL A 185 -1.34 12.03 0.64
N LEU A 186 -0.64 13.17 0.57
CA LEU A 186 -0.31 13.87 -0.68
C LEU A 186 1.11 13.59 -1.20
N TRP A 187 1.90 12.78 -0.52
CA TRP A 187 3.25 12.38 -0.95
C TRP A 187 3.29 11.06 -1.71
N GLY A 188 2.12 10.40 -1.88
CA GLY A 188 2.00 9.08 -2.51
C GLY A 188 1.87 9.12 -4.04
N PHE A 189 1.20 8.12 -4.60
CA PHE A 189 1.12 7.90 -6.04
C PHE A 189 0.04 8.73 -6.73
N ARG A 190 -1.01 9.16 -6.01
CA ARG A 190 -2.11 9.97 -6.57
C ARG A 190 -1.97 11.43 -6.15
N ASP A 191 -2.28 12.32 -7.07
CA ASP A 191 -2.29 13.75 -6.80
C ASP A 191 -3.56 14.18 -6.05
N LYS A 192 -3.52 15.43 -5.57
CA LYS A 192 -4.61 16.02 -4.76
C LYS A 192 -5.94 16.04 -5.49
N ASP A 193 -5.93 16.42 -6.77
CA ASP A 193 -7.17 16.60 -7.54
C ASP A 193 -7.84 15.25 -7.78
N PHE A 194 -7.05 14.23 -8.09
CA PHE A 194 -7.53 12.85 -8.19
C PHE A 194 -8.18 12.38 -6.88
N LEU A 195 -7.50 12.57 -5.74
CA LEU A 195 -8.03 12.16 -4.43
C LEU A 195 -9.34 12.88 -4.09
N LEU A 196 -9.43 14.18 -4.34
CA LEU A 196 -10.66 14.96 -4.12
C LEU A 196 -11.81 14.46 -5.00
N GLN A 197 -11.56 14.17 -6.29
CA GLN A 197 -12.56 13.62 -7.21
C GLN A 197 -13.08 12.24 -6.75
N HIS A 198 -12.28 11.46 -6.01
CA HIS A 198 -12.68 10.16 -5.46
C HIS A 198 -13.22 10.24 -4.03
N GLY A 199 -13.45 11.45 -3.51
CA GLY A 199 -14.15 11.67 -2.24
C GLY A 199 -13.26 11.79 -1.01
N ALA A 200 -11.98 12.11 -1.18
CA ALA A 200 -11.12 12.45 -0.05
C ALA A 200 -11.64 13.71 0.65
N THR A 201 -11.79 13.65 1.96
CA THR A 201 -12.27 14.76 2.80
C THR A 201 -11.19 15.34 3.71
N THR A 202 -10.21 14.52 4.07
CA THR A 202 -9.09 14.89 4.93
C THR A 202 -7.79 14.59 4.21
N LEU A 203 -7.04 15.65 3.91
CA LEU A 203 -5.77 15.58 3.17
C LEU A 203 -4.63 16.06 4.05
N VAL A 204 -3.50 15.37 4.02
CA VAL A 204 -2.29 15.75 4.75
C VAL A 204 -1.06 15.73 3.82
N GLU A 205 -0.19 16.73 3.99
CA GLU A 205 0.99 16.91 3.14
C GLU A 205 2.25 16.26 3.71
N LYS A 206 2.24 15.95 5.02
CA LYS A 206 3.40 15.41 5.74
C LYS A 206 2.96 14.45 6.84
N PRO A 207 3.75 13.39 7.17
CA PRO A 207 3.39 12.39 8.16
C PRO A 207 3.06 12.97 9.55
N GLU A 208 3.78 13.98 10.02
CA GLU A 208 3.52 14.58 11.34
C GLU A 208 2.14 15.26 11.43
N LYS A 209 1.50 15.57 10.31
CA LYS A 209 0.14 16.14 10.29
C LYS A 209 -0.92 15.11 10.64
N ILE A 210 -0.66 13.82 10.39
CA ILE A 210 -1.57 12.71 10.77
C ILE A 210 -1.86 12.75 12.27
N LEU A 211 -0.84 13.01 13.09
CA LEU A 211 -0.95 13.10 14.56
C LEU A 211 -1.88 14.25 15.04
N LYS A 212 -2.11 15.25 14.20
CA LYS A 212 -2.90 16.45 14.51
C LYS A 212 -4.36 16.32 14.09
N VAL A 213 -4.69 15.32 13.26
CA VAL A 213 -6.09 15.07 12.86
C VAL A 213 -6.85 14.55 14.07
N LYS A 214 -7.98 15.20 14.34
CA LYS A 214 -8.88 14.84 15.44
C LYS A 214 -9.98 13.90 14.94
N LYS A 215 -10.43 13.05 15.84
CA LYS A 215 -11.63 12.22 15.66
C LYS A 215 -12.87 13.10 15.52
#